data_b84127dd632ecaecf661ff4b174c6a03
#
_entry.id   b84127dd632ecaecf661ff4b174c6a03
#
_cell.length_a   1.000
_cell.length_b   1.000
_cell.length_c   1.000
_cell.angle_alpha   90.00
_cell.angle_beta   90.00
_cell.angle_gamma   90.00
#
_symmetry.space_group_name_H-M   'P 1'
#
loop_
_entity.id
_entity.type
_entity.pdbx_description
1 polymer ?
#
loop_
_entity_poly.entity_id
_entity_poly.type
_entity_poly.pdbx_seq_one_letter_code
_entity_poly.pdbx_strand_id
1 'polypeptide(L)'
;MTVVDDTLERVLEDRLGVLVAARRAGTITPAGAAEIATISQAMTGLLSQCPPFCVLMAGLPGSGKTTLSRAFTDRGFARLCPDEEMYRRHGVYGVDFPRGTFPTLERPVLEDIAAELREQLEAGRDVVVDHGFWTPEDRAQWRGIAISAGAIPVLVYLAASHDELWARISKRNKDHADDPNSIYFSESDLQRYRTRFVPPRAGEPHVTYDGDLAAVLAAVEASRP
;
A
#
# COMPACT_ATOMS: atom_id res chain seq x y z
N MET A 1 -19.06 -9.93 -12.38
CA MET A 1 -19.36 -8.56 -12.85
C MET A 1 -19.56 -8.59 -14.35
N THR A 2 -20.67 -8.09 -14.85
CA THR A 2 -21.07 -8.26 -16.24
C THR A 2 -20.53 -7.10 -17.08
N VAL A 3 -20.23 -7.36 -18.37
CA VAL A 3 -19.82 -6.39 -19.43
C VAL A 3 -20.65 -5.09 -19.45
N VAL A 4 -21.81 -5.09 -18.81
CA VAL A 4 -22.72 -3.92 -18.69
C VAL A 4 -22.21 -2.86 -17.70
N ASP A 5 -21.49 -3.26 -16.62
CA ASP A 5 -21.00 -2.33 -15.59
C ASP A 5 -19.80 -1.53 -16.10
N ASP A 6 -18.84 -2.17 -16.79
CA ASP A 6 -17.69 -1.47 -17.38
C ASP A 6 -18.10 -0.42 -18.41
N THR A 7 -19.19 -0.69 -19.14
CA THR A 7 -19.72 0.24 -20.15
C THR A 7 -20.35 1.45 -19.47
N LEU A 8 -21.06 1.25 -18.37
CA LEU A 8 -21.73 2.32 -17.61
C LEU A 8 -20.72 3.21 -16.90
N GLU A 9 -19.74 2.60 -16.24
CA GLU A 9 -18.64 3.33 -15.57
C GLU A 9 -17.91 4.25 -16.55
N ARG A 10 -17.49 3.72 -17.69
CA ARG A 10 -16.81 4.48 -18.74
C ARG A 10 -17.66 5.62 -19.31
N VAL A 11 -18.96 5.41 -19.50
CA VAL A 11 -19.87 6.46 -19.94
C VAL A 11 -20.00 7.58 -18.89
N LEU A 12 -20.06 7.21 -17.62
CA LEU A 12 -20.13 8.19 -16.51
C LEU A 12 -18.82 8.97 -16.37
N GLU A 13 -17.66 8.32 -16.51
CA GLU A 13 -16.33 8.96 -16.49
C GLU A 13 -16.17 9.96 -17.63
N ASP A 14 -16.48 9.56 -18.87
CA ASP A 14 -16.41 10.45 -20.03
C ASP A 14 -17.31 11.67 -19.85
N ARG A 15 -18.53 11.46 -19.36
CA ARG A 15 -19.48 12.53 -19.12
C ARG A 15 -19.02 13.47 -18.01
N LEU A 16 -18.51 12.93 -16.91
CA LEU A 16 -17.94 13.70 -15.81
C LEU A 16 -16.76 14.55 -16.27
N GLY A 17 -15.88 13.98 -17.08
CA GLY A 17 -14.72 14.69 -17.66
C GLY A 17 -15.15 15.94 -18.46
N VAL A 18 -16.16 15.82 -19.30
CA VAL A 18 -16.72 16.95 -20.08
C VAL A 18 -17.28 18.04 -19.16
N LEU A 19 -18.04 17.67 -18.15
CA LEU A 19 -18.66 18.61 -17.21
C LEU A 19 -17.63 19.33 -16.34
N VAL A 20 -16.59 18.61 -15.87
CA VAL A 20 -15.47 19.19 -15.11
C VAL A 20 -14.67 20.16 -15.97
N ALA A 21 -14.43 19.84 -17.24
CA ALA A 21 -13.78 20.75 -18.18
C ALA A 21 -14.60 22.03 -18.38
N ALA A 22 -15.91 21.91 -18.58
CA ALA A 22 -16.82 23.06 -18.69
C ALA A 22 -16.84 23.92 -17.41
N ARG A 23 -16.76 23.30 -16.23
CA ARG A 23 -16.68 24.01 -14.96
C ARG A 23 -15.38 24.80 -14.83
N ARG A 24 -14.24 24.22 -15.23
CA ARG A 24 -12.93 24.90 -15.23
C ARG A 24 -12.89 26.08 -16.22
N ALA A 25 -13.56 25.94 -17.35
CA ALA A 25 -13.69 26.97 -18.37
C ALA A 25 -14.73 28.09 -18.01
N GLY A 26 -15.45 27.95 -16.91
CA GLY A 26 -16.52 28.88 -16.50
C GLY A 26 -17.77 28.85 -17.39
N THR A 27 -17.94 27.80 -18.21
CA THR A 27 -19.05 27.63 -19.16
C THR A 27 -20.11 26.65 -18.69
N ILE A 28 -20.01 26.14 -17.46
CA ILE A 28 -20.97 25.19 -16.92
C ILE A 28 -22.32 25.83 -16.61
N THR A 29 -23.38 25.14 -17.00
CA THR A 29 -24.76 25.55 -16.64
C THR A 29 -25.12 25.07 -15.23
N PRO A 30 -26.13 25.67 -14.56
CA PRO A 30 -26.64 25.17 -13.28
C PRO A 30 -27.07 23.70 -13.34
N ALA A 31 -27.68 23.25 -14.44
CA ALA A 31 -28.02 21.86 -14.66
C ALA A 31 -26.80 20.96 -14.78
N GLY A 32 -25.76 21.38 -15.47
CA GLY A 32 -24.48 20.66 -15.56
C GLY A 32 -23.77 20.56 -14.21
N ALA A 33 -23.86 21.57 -13.37
CA ALA A 33 -23.33 21.54 -12.02
C ALA A 33 -24.05 20.53 -11.13
N ALA A 34 -25.39 20.45 -11.22
CA ALA A 34 -26.18 19.44 -10.52
C ALA A 34 -25.89 18.01 -11.04
N GLU A 35 -25.71 17.87 -12.35
CA GLU A 35 -25.36 16.59 -13.00
C GLU A 35 -24.03 16.04 -12.51
N ILE A 36 -23.02 16.89 -12.25
CA ILE A 36 -21.74 16.45 -11.62
C ILE A 36 -22.00 15.73 -10.29
N ALA A 37 -22.84 16.29 -9.43
CA ALA A 37 -23.13 15.67 -8.14
C ALA A 37 -23.82 14.30 -8.31
N THR A 38 -24.78 14.20 -9.23
CA THR A 38 -25.50 12.96 -9.53
C THR A 38 -24.58 11.88 -10.07
N ILE A 39 -23.71 12.22 -11.03
CA ILE A 39 -22.73 11.28 -11.61
C ILE A 39 -21.72 10.84 -10.55
N SER A 40 -21.19 11.79 -9.75
CA SER A 40 -20.27 11.47 -8.68
C SER A 40 -20.88 10.52 -7.65
N GLN A 41 -22.14 10.70 -7.31
CA GLN A 41 -22.87 9.81 -6.40
C GLN A 41 -23.11 8.42 -7.03
N ALA A 42 -23.46 8.36 -8.31
CA ALA A 42 -23.63 7.10 -9.03
C ALA A 42 -22.32 6.34 -9.15
N MET A 43 -21.21 7.01 -9.47
CA MET A 43 -19.86 6.42 -9.50
C MET A 43 -19.42 5.93 -8.11
N THR A 44 -19.66 6.70 -7.07
CA THR A 44 -19.40 6.25 -5.69
C THR A 44 -20.20 5.00 -5.37
N GLY A 45 -21.44 4.90 -5.79
CA GLY A 45 -22.28 3.71 -5.62
C GLY A 45 -21.78 2.49 -6.42
N LEU A 46 -21.26 2.70 -7.62
CA LEU A 46 -20.65 1.64 -8.43
C LEU A 46 -19.32 1.18 -7.82
N LEU A 47 -18.47 2.11 -7.43
CA LEU A 47 -17.18 1.82 -6.78
C LEU A 47 -17.34 1.13 -5.43
N SER A 48 -18.41 1.46 -4.68
CA SER A 48 -18.72 0.77 -3.42
C SER A 48 -19.21 -0.68 -3.61
N GLN A 49 -19.52 -1.11 -4.83
CA GLN A 49 -19.81 -2.51 -5.17
C GLN A 49 -18.56 -3.29 -5.57
N CYS A 50 -17.45 -2.61 -5.85
CA CYS A 50 -16.17 -3.26 -6.13
C CYS A 50 -15.43 -3.52 -4.82
N PRO A 51 -14.95 -4.75 -4.59
CA PRO A 51 -14.10 -5.03 -3.42
C PRO A 51 -12.87 -4.13 -3.40
N PRO A 52 -12.51 -3.52 -2.25
CA PRO A 52 -11.31 -2.71 -2.16
C PRO A 52 -10.05 -3.56 -2.31
N PHE A 53 -8.95 -2.95 -2.72
CA PHE A 53 -7.65 -3.59 -2.73
C PHE A 53 -6.96 -3.51 -1.38
N CYS A 54 -6.26 -4.58 -1.02
CA CYS A 54 -5.29 -4.60 0.05
C CYS A 54 -3.91 -4.95 -0.51
N VAL A 55 -3.05 -3.95 -0.69
CA VAL A 55 -1.69 -4.17 -1.19
C VAL A 55 -0.76 -4.49 -0.02
N LEU A 56 -0.18 -5.68 -0.05
CA LEU A 56 0.81 -6.15 0.91
C LEU A 56 2.19 -6.15 0.25
N MET A 57 3.22 -5.66 0.94
CA MET A 57 4.57 -5.53 0.36
C MET A 57 5.53 -6.52 0.98
N ALA A 58 6.10 -7.44 0.20
CA ALA A 58 7.17 -8.32 0.63
C ALA A 58 8.53 -7.78 0.18
N GLY A 59 9.41 -7.52 1.15
CA GLY A 59 10.75 -7.04 0.82
C GLY A 59 11.57 -6.65 2.06
N LEU A 60 12.87 -6.70 1.90
CA LEU A 60 13.84 -6.36 2.94
C LEU A 60 13.97 -4.84 3.14
N PRO A 61 14.59 -4.37 4.23
CA PRO A 61 15.00 -2.98 4.36
C PRO A 61 15.81 -2.52 3.14
N GLY A 62 15.52 -1.31 2.64
CA GLY A 62 16.19 -0.78 1.45
C GLY A 62 15.60 -1.24 0.11
N SER A 63 14.59 -2.12 0.07
CA SER A 63 13.97 -2.58 -1.18
C SER A 63 13.10 -1.53 -1.89
N GLY A 64 12.72 -0.44 -1.20
CA GLY A 64 11.91 0.64 -1.79
C GLY A 64 10.43 0.60 -1.43
N LYS A 65 10.01 -0.19 -0.44
CA LYS A 65 8.62 -0.30 0.02
C LYS A 65 7.96 1.05 0.27
N THR A 66 8.60 1.90 1.05
CA THR A 66 8.07 3.23 1.40
C THR A 66 7.88 4.13 0.18
N THR A 67 8.79 4.07 -0.79
CA THR A 67 8.64 4.81 -2.05
C THR A 67 7.43 4.32 -2.84
N LEU A 68 7.27 2.99 -2.92
CA LEU A 68 6.15 2.39 -3.63
C LEU A 68 4.83 2.64 -2.88
N SER A 69 4.79 2.52 -1.54
CA SER A 69 3.58 2.77 -0.76
C SER A 69 3.08 4.20 -0.87
N ARG A 70 3.99 5.17 -0.89
CA ARG A 70 3.65 6.59 -1.13
C ARG A 70 3.05 6.81 -2.52
N ALA A 71 3.55 6.12 -3.53
CA ALA A 71 2.97 6.20 -4.87
C ALA A 71 1.55 5.61 -4.95
N PHE A 72 1.21 4.62 -4.13
CA PHE A 72 -0.18 4.17 -3.94
C PHE A 72 -1.02 5.24 -3.22
N THR A 73 -0.46 5.92 -2.23
CA THR A 73 -1.14 7.02 -1.53
C THR A 73 -1.51 8.16 -2.48
N ASP A 74 -0.63 8.49 -3.42
CA ASP A 74 -0.89 9.50 -4.47
C ASP A 74 -2.09 9.11 -5.39
N ARG A 75 -2.51 7.85 -5.33
CA ARG A 75 -3.68 7.31 -6.04
C ARG A 75 -4.90 7.05 -5.16
N GLY A 76 -4.87 7.55 -3.93
CA GLY A 76 -6.01 7.49 -3.02
C GLY A 76 -6.01 6.28 -2.08
N PHE A 77 -4.98 5.43 -2.11
CA PHE A 77 -4.86 4.35 -1.13
C PHE A 77 -4.58 4.91 0.27
N ALA A 78 -5.25 4.38 1.27
CA ALA A 78 -4.86 4.59 2.66
C ALA A 78 -3.55 3.82 2.93
N ARG A 79 -2.57 4.48 3.53
CA ARG A 79 -1.28 3.84 3.86
C ARG A 79 -1.20 3.55 5.34
N LEU A 80 -0.95 2.29 5.69
CA LEU A 80 -0.68 1.83 7.04
C LEU A 80 0.79 1.43 7.15
N CYS A 81 1.51 2.04 8.10
CA CYS A 81 2.95 1.82 8.27
C CYS A 81 3.27 1.52 9.73
N PRO A 82 3.50 0.23 10.10
CA PRO A 82 3.89 -0.14 11.45
C PRO A 82 5.16 0.56 11.95
N ASP A 83 6.16 0.79 11.09
CA ASP A 83 7.41 1.43 11.46
C ASP A 83 7.19 2.90 11.88
N GLU A 84 6.33 3.64 11.18
CA GLU A 84 5.95 5.02 11.56
C GLU A 84 5.17 5.04 12.87
N GLU A 85 4.28 4.08 13.08
CA GLU A 85 3.53 3.97 14.33
C GLU A 85 4.45 3.59 15.51
N MET A 86 5.42 2.69 15.29
CA MET A 86 6.47 2.39 16.26
C MET A 86 7.25 3.64 16.66
N TYR A 87 7.69 4.42 15.68
CA TYR A 87 8.38 5.69 15.93
C TYR A 87 7.50 6.68 16.71
N ARG A 88 6.25 6.81 16.32
CA ARG A 88 5.29 7.71 17.00
C ARG A 88 5.06 7.36 18.46
N ARG A 89 5.01 6.05 18.80
CA ARG A 89 4.76 5.56 20.17
C ARG A 89 6.02 5.49 21.02
N HIS A 90 7.13 5.15 20.43
CA HIS A 90 8.32 4.75 21.17
C HIS A 90 9.58 5.54 20.84
N GLY A 91 9.55 6.39 19.78
CA GLY A 91 10.72 7.13 19.33
C GLY A 91 11.69 6.28 18.52
N VAL A 92 12.97 6.68 18.53
CA VAL A 92 14.02 6.09 17.69
C VAL A 92 14.56 4.79 18.28
N TYR A 93 14.53 3.72 17.48
CA TYR A 93 15.07 2.42 17.86
C TYR A 93 16.57 2.47 18.19
N GLY A 94 16.91 2.01 19.37
CA GLY A 94 18.29 1.99 19.88
C GLY A 94 18.77 3.33 20.45
N VAL A 95 17.90 4.35 20.47
CA VAL A 95 18.11 5.65 21.14
C VAL A 95 17.11 5.81 22.27
N ASP A 96 15.82 5.85 21.94
CA ASP A 96 14.74 6.07 22.93
C ASP A 96 14.28 4.77 23.59
N PHE A 97 14.46 3.62 22.92
CA PHE A 97 14.21 2.32 23.49
C PHE A 97 15.28 1.29 23.12
N PRO A 98 15.56 0.29 24.02
CA PRO A 98 16.69 -0.60 23.88
C PRO A 98 16.61 -1.51 22.66
N ARG A 99 17.79 -1.78 22.06
CA ARG A 99 17.91 -2.82 21.03
C ARG A 99 17.48 -4.18 21.61
N GLY A 100 16.74 -4.95 20.79
CA GLY A 100 16.22 -6.26 21.21
C GLY A 100 14.80 -6.22 21.75
N THR A 101 14.26 -5.07 22.18
CA THR A 101 12.86 -4.93 22.64
C THR A 101 11.87 -4.68 21.50
N PHE A 102 12.36 -4.42 20.28
CA PHE A 102 11.54 -4.10 19.12
C PHE A 102 10.40 -5.09 18.89
N PRO A 103 10.62 -6.44 18.87
CA PRO A 103 9.52 -7.37 18.60
C PRO A 103 8.41 -7.35 19.66
N THR A 104 8.76 -7.04 20.92
CA THR A 104 7.79 -6.96 22.03
C THR A 104 6.93 -5.71 21.91
N LEU A 105 7.52 -4.59 21.50
CA LEU A 105 6.83 -3.32 21.32
C LEU A 105 6.05 -3.26 19.99
N GLU A 106 6.56 -3.92 18.95
CA GLU A 106 5.92 -3.99 17.65
C GLU A 106 4.62 -4.80 17.66
N ARG A 107 4.55 -5.85 18.47
CA ARG A 107 3.38 -6.73 18.48
C ARG A 107 2.04 -6.00 18.71
N PRO A 108 1.86 -5.17 19.75
CA PRO A 108 0.61 -4.42 19.93
C PRO A 108 0.37 -3.41 18.80
N VAL A 109 1.44 -2.85 18.20
CA VAL A 109 1.32 -1.97 17.04
C VAL A 109 0.73 -2.73 15.84
N LEU A 110 1.23 -3.93 15.56
CA LEU A 110 0.71 -4.77 14.49
C LEU A 110 -0.76 -5.19 14.73
N GLU A 111 -1.14 -5.43 15.98
CA GLU A 111 -2.52 -5.74 16.35
C GLU A 111 -3.46 -4.54 16.06
N ASP A 112 -3.03 -3.32 16.40
CA ASP A 112 -3.79 -2.10 16.12
C ASP A 112 -3.84 -1.78 14.60
N ILE A 113 -2.72 -1.91 13.89
CA ILE A 113 -2.68 -1.76 12.42
C ILE A 113 -3.58 -2.78 11.73
N ALA A 114 -3.65 -4.02 12.24
CA ALA A 114 -4.56 -5.03 11.70
C ALA A 114 -6.05 -4.70 11.95
N ALA A 115 -6.35 -4.05 13.07
CA ALA A 115 -7.71 -3.55 13.35
C ALA A 115 -8.06 -2.40 12.41
N GLU A 116 -7.17 -1.40 12.28
CA GLU A 116 -7.35 -0.28 11.38
C GLU A 116 -7.48 -0.73 9.91
N LEU A 117 -6.68 -1.72 9.49
CA LEU A 117 -6.79 -2.32 8.15
C LEU A 117 -8.21 -2.82 7.88
N ARG A 118 -8.81 -3.57 8.83
CA ARG A 118 -10.19 -4.05 8.68
C ARG A 118 -11.17 -2.90 8.53
N GLU A 119 -11.09 -1.90 9.41
CA GLU A 119 -11.99 -0.73 9.37
C GLU A 119 -11.90 0.02 8.04
N GLN A 120 -10.69 0.22 7.51
CA GLN A 120 -10.49 0.90 6.23
C GLN A 120 -11.10 0.09 5.07
N LEU A 121 -10.83 -1.23 5.04
CA LEU A 121 -11.32 -2.11 3.98
C LEU A 121 -12.85 -2.28 4.03
N GLU A 122 -13.42 -2.46 5.22
CA GLU A 122 -14.87 -2.54 5.41
C GLU A 122 -15.59 -1.23 5.03
N ALA A 123 -14.88 -0.10 5.14
CA ALA A 123 -15.34 1.19 4.63
C ALA A 123 -15.18 1.35 3.11
N GLY A 124 -14.74 0.31 2.39
CA GLY A 124 -14.56 0.31 0.92
C GLY A 124 -13.32 1.06 0.44
N ARG A 125 -12.35 1.34 1.31
CA ARG A 125 -11.12 2.06 0.94
C ARG A 125 -10.02 1.09 0.52
N ASP A 126 -9.36 1.39 -0.58
CA ASP A 126 -8.14 0.72 -0.98
C ASP A 126 -7.02 1.01 0.03
N VAL A 127 -6.27 0.00 0.44
CA VAL A 127 -5.23 0.12 1.47
C VAL A 127 -3.90 -0.45 0.97
N VAL A 128 -2.81 0.21 1.30
CA VAL A 128 -1.46 -0.32 1.19
C VAL A 128 -0.82 -0.45 2.56
N VAL A 129 -0.31 -1.64 2.89
CA VAL A 129 0.42 -1.89 4.14
C VAL A 129 1.91 -1.85 3.85
N ASP A 130 2.56 -0.76 4.29
CA ASP A 130 4.01 -0.55 4.18
C ASP A 130 4.74 -1.31 5.29
N HIS A 131 4.79 -2.61 5.15
CA HIS A 131 5.47 -3.53 6.05
C HIS A 131 6.18 -4.62 5.25
N GLY A 132 7.33 -5.10 5.77
CA GLY A 132 8.11 -6.11 5.06
C GLY A 132 7.68 -7.52 5.41
N PHE A 133 6.59 -8.02 4.87
CA PHE A 133 6.08 -9.37 5.13
C PHE A 133 7.09 -10.46 4.77
N TRP A 134 7.88 -10.88 5.76
CA TRP A 134 9.09 -11.68 5.54
C TRP A 134 8.84 -13.16 5.44
N THR A 135 7.80 -13.67 6.08
CA THR A 135 7.51 -15.11 6.08
C THR A 135 6.22 -15.43 5.33
N PRO A 136 6.08 -16.64 4.78
CA PRO A 136 4.82 -17.08 4.20
C PRO A 136 3.64 -17.02 5.18
N GLU A 137 3.92 -17.27 6.47
CA GLU A 137 2.94 -17.26 7.56
C GLU A 137 2.40 -15.85 7.78
N ASP A 138 3.28 -14.84 7.87
CA ASP A 138 2.90 -13.42 7.99
C ASP A 138 2.04 -13.00 6.79
N ARG A 139 2.49 -13.32 5.58
CA ARG A 139 1.74 -13.00 4.35
C ARG A 139 0.38 -13.67 4.30
N ALA A 140 0.29 -14.96 4.71
CA ALA A 140 -0.97 -15.68 4.77
C ALA A 140 -1.93 -15.08 5.81
N GLN A 141 -1.42 -14.70 6.97
CA GLN A 141 -2.21 -14.07 8.02
C GLN A 141 -2.83 -12.74 7.55
N TRP A 142 -2.02 -11.84 7.00
CA TRP A 142 -2.49 -10.53 6.56
C TRP A 142 -3.39 -10.62 5.33
N ARG A 143 -3.11 -11.55 4.42
CA ARG A 143 -4.02 -11.90 3.30
C ARG A 143 -5.37 -12.38 3.83
N GLY A 144 -5.37 -13.22 4.89
CA GLY A 144 -6.60 -13.68 5.54
C GLY A 144 -7.41 -12.54 6.14
N ILE A 145 -6.75 -11.54 6.77
CA ILE A 145 -7.42 -10.33 7.29
C ILE A 145 -8.11 -9.58 6.16
N ALA A 146 -7.40 -9.34 5.05
CA ALA A 146 -7.95 -8.62 3.89
C ALA A 146 -9.16 -9.35 3.28
N ILE A 147 -9.05 -10.67 3.07
CA ILE A 147 -10.15 -11.49 2.53
C ILE A 147 -11.37 -11.45 3.48
N SER A 148 -11.14 -11.56 4.79
CA SER A 148 -12.22 -11.52 5.78
C SER A 148 -12.94 -10.17 5.83
N ALA A 149 -12.26 -9.09 5.46
CA ALA A 149 -12.82 -7.75 5.31
C ALA A 149 -13.42 -7.49 3.91
N GLY A 150 -13.55 -8.52 3.07
CA GLY A 150 -14.14 -8.42 1.73
C GLY A 150 -13.23 -7.80 0.67
N ALA A 151 -11.93 -7.67 0.94
CA ALA A 151 -10.97 -7.04 0.04
C ALA A 151 -10.26 -8.05 -0.88
N ILE A 152 -9.67 -7.52 -1.96
CA ILE A 152 -8.80 -8.25 -2.87
C ILE A 152 -7.34 -8.06 -2.40
N PRO A 153 -6.69 -9.08 -1.80
CA PRO A 153 -5.30 -8.97 -1.40
C PRO A 153 -4.37 -9.13 -2.60
N VAL A 154 -3.49 -8.16 -2.81
CA VAL A 154 -2.43 -8.20 -3.82
C VAL A 154 -1.08 -8.14 -3.12
N LEU A 155 -0.26 -9.18 -3.30
CA LEU A 155 1.10 -9.19 -2.80
C LEU A 155 2.04 -8.58 -3.83
N VAL A 156 2.80 -7.58 -3.44
CA VAL A 156 3.87 -6.99 -4.27
C VAL A 156 5.22 -7.37 -3.68
N TYR A 157 6.03 -8.07 -4.46
CA TYR A 157 7.36 -8.48 -4.08
C TYR A 157 8.42 -7.53 -4.64
N LEU A 158 9.16 -6.89 -3.75
CA LEU A 158 10.24 -5.97 -4.09
C LEU A 158 11.58 -6.73 -4.01
N ALA A 159 11.91 -7.39 -5.11
CA ALA A 159 13.18 -8.11 -5.24
C ALA A 159 14.35 -7.10 -5.35
N ALA A 160 15.42 -7.36 -4.62
CA ALA A 160 16.67 -6.60 -4.76
C ALA A 160 17.86 -7.46 -4.29
N SER A 161 18.99 -7.29 -4.93
CA SER A 161 20.25 -7.93 -4.55
C SER A 161 20.78 -7.37 -3.22
N HIS A 162 21.73 -8.10 -2.59
CA HIS A 162 22.37 -7.60 -1.38
C HIS A 162 23.05 -6.25 -1.60
N ASP A 163 23.77 -6.12 -2.70
CA ASP A 163 24.57 -4.93 -3.00
C ASP A 163 23.67 -3.70 -3.24
N GLU A 164 22.54 -3.88 -3.92
CA GLU A 164 21.55 -2.81 -4.11
C GLU A 164 20.94 -2.38 -2.78
N LEU A 165 20.52 -3.34 -1.96
CA LEU A 165 19.96 -3.06 -0.62
C LEU A 165 20.97 -2.31 0.23
N TRP A 166 22.22 -2.81 0.29
CA TRP A 166 23.27 -2.20 1.10
C TRP A 166 23.66 -0.81 0.61
N ALA A 167 23.76 -0.61 -0.69
CA ALA A 167 24.04 0.71 -1.26
C ALA A 167 22.96 1.74 -0.86
N ARG A 168 21.66 1.36 -0.94
CA ARG A 168 20.55 2.22 -0.55
C ARG A 168 20.52 2.48 0.96
N ILE A 169 20.72 1.45 1.78
CA ILE A 169 20.77 1.56 3.25
C ILE A 169 21.96 2.44 3.68
N SER A 170 23.15 2.22 3.13
CA SER A 170 24.34 2.99 3.46
C SER A 170 24.18 4.48 3.13
N LYS A 171 23.54 4.78 1.99
CA LYS A 171 23.20 6.15 1.61
C LYS A 171 22.22 6.76 2.61
N ARG A 172 21.11 6.05 2.89
CA ARG A 172 20.10 6.51 3.84
C ARG A 172 20.67 6.76 5.24
N ASN A 173 21.51 5.86 5.75
CA ASN A 173 22.16 6.02 7.06
C ASN A 173 23.01 7.31 7.16
N LYS A 174 23.49 7.84 6.01
CA LYS A 174 24.26 9.09 5.97
C LYS A 174 23.35 10.32 5.89
N ASP A 175 22.24 10.20 5.18
CA ASP A 175 21.45 11.35 4.74
C ASP A 175 20.28 11.68 5.68
N HIS A 176 19.80 10.72 6.48
CA HIS A 176 18.50 10.86 7.16
C HIS A 176 18.51 10.31 8.60
N ALA A 177 18.90 11.13 9.55
CA ALA A 177 18.83 10.80 10.98
C ALA A 177 17.39 10.94 11.56
N ASP A 178 16.54 11.79 10.93
CA ASP A 178 15.25 12.21 11.50
C ASP A 178 14.01 11.61 10.81
N ASP A 179 14.16 10.73 9.82
CA ASP A 179 13.03 10.08 9.17
C ASP A 179 12.63 8.81 9.95
N PRO A 180 11.38 8.65 10.42
CA PRO A 180 10.92 7.45 11.15
C PRO A 180 11.10 6.15 10.36
N ASN A 181 11.16 6.21 9.02
CA ASN A 181 11.48 5.09 8.14
C ASN A 181 12.98 4.85 7.96
N SER A 182 13.81 5.67 8.58
CA SER A 182 15.28 5.64 8.50
C SER A 182 15.94 4.97 9.69
N ILE A 183 15.39 3.85 10.15
CA ILE A 183 16.06 3.05 11.17
C ILE A 183 17.48 2.72 10.67
N TYR A 184 18.49 3.05 11.50
CA TYR A 184 19.87 2.73 11.20
C TYR A 184 20.07 1.21 11.16
N PHE A 185 20.59 0.71 10.05
CA PHE A 185 20.96 -0.69 9.85
C PHE A 185 22.44 -0.81 9.52
N SER A 186 23.15 -1.71 10.21
CA SER A 186 24.45 -2.17 9.79
C SER A 186 24.34 -3.24 8.69
N GLU A 187 25.43 -3.50 7.98
CA GLU A 187 25.44 -4.58 6.99
C GLU A 187 25.18 -5.95 7.62
N SER A 188 25.67 -6.17 8.85
CA SER A 188 25.38 -7.39 9.62
C SER A 188 23.90 -7.53 9.99
N ASP A 189 23.19 -6.41 10.22
CA ASP A 189 21.76 -6.44 10.41
C ASP A 189 21.04 -6.87 9.12
N LEU A 190 21.44 -6.32 7.97
CA LEU A 190 20.87 -6.71 6.68
C LEU A 190 21.10 -8.20 6.39
N GLN A 191 22.31 -8.73 6.65
CA GLN A 191 22.60 -10.15 6.50
C GLN A 191 21.70 -11.02 7.40
N ARG A 192 21.52 -10.63 8.67
CA ARG A 192 20.63 -11.31 9.60
C ARG A 192 19.18 -11.30 9.14
N TYR A 193 18.69 -10.20 8.58
CA TYR A 193 17.33 -10.14 8.05
C TYR A 193 17.15 -10.97 6.79
N ARG A 194 18.17 -11.04 5.93
CA ARG A 194 18.14 -11.92 4.76
C ARG A 194 17.99 -13.39 5.11
N THR A 195 18.53 -13.86 6.23
CA THR A 195 18.37 -15.27 6.66
C THR A 195 16.95 -15.58 7.14
N ARG A 196 16.15 -14.56 7.50
CA ARG A 196 14.78 -14.70 7.95
C ARG A 196 13.77 -14.48 6.82
N PHE A 197 14.17 -13.78 5.80
CA PHE A 197 13.29 -13.46 4.68
C PHE A 197 13.14 -14.66 3.75
N VAL A 198 11.91 -15.11 3.58
CA VAL A 198 11.56 -16.17 2.62
C VAL A 198 10.80 -15.49 1.46
N PRO A 199 11.43 -15.34 0.29
CA PRO A 199 10.79 -14.70 -0.85
C PRO A 199 9.55 -15.48 -1.28
N PRO A 200 8.54 -14.79 -1.85
CA PRO A 200 7.39 -15.46 -2.44
C PRO A 200 7.81 -16.48 -3.50
N ARG A 201 7.16 -17.64 -3.51
CA ARG A 201 7.45 -18.72 -4.46
C ARG A 201 6.49 -18.66 -5.65
N ALA A 202 6.79 -19.37 -6.72
CA ALA A 202 5.94 -19.45 -7.92
C ALA A 202 4.49 -19.88 -7.63
N GLY A 203 4.26 -20.67 -6.57
CA GLY A 203 2.91 -21.06 -6.13
C GLY A 203 2.19 -20.05 -5.24
N GLU A 204 2.84 -18.96 -4.85
CA GLU A 204 2.26 -17.83 -4.09
C GLU A 204 2.00 -16.68 -5.05
N PRO A 205 0.74 -16.35 -5.39
CA PRO A 205 0.44 -15.28 -6.34
C PRO A 205 1.00 -13.94 -5.85
N HIS A 206 1.82 -13.29 -6.66
CA HIS A 206 2.40 -11.98 -6.38
C HIS A 206 2.77 -11.24 -7.66
N VAL A 207 2.84 -9.92 -7.56
CA VAL A 207 3.40 -9.03 -8.58
C VAL A 207 4.84 -8.71 -8.18
N THR A 208 5.78 -8.88 -9.10
CA THR A 208 7.17 -8.49 -8.84
C THR A 208 7.37 -7.03 -9.25
N TYR A 209 7.91 -6.23 -8.33
CA TYR A 209 8.33 -4.87 -8.61
C TYR A 209 9.80 -4.85 -9.03
N ASP A 210 10.06 -4.44 -10.25
CA ASP A 210 11.38 -4.32 -10.88
C ASP A 210 11.83 -2.86 -11.08
N GLY A 211 11.07 -1.90 -10.52
CA GLY A 211 11.31 -0.47 -10.67
C GLY A 211 10.26 0.22 -11.55
N ASP A 212 9.43 -0.53 -12.29
CA ASP A 212 8.31 0.02 -13.06
C ASP A 212 7.05 0.12 -12.19
N LEU A 213 6.80 1.33 -11.68
CA LEU A 213 5.62 1.64 -10.89
C LEU A 213 4.32 1.48 -11.70
N ALA A 214 4.34 1.87 -12.98
CA ALA A 214 3.15 1.83 -13.82
C ALA A 214 2.71 0.38 -14.06
N ALA A 215 3.67 -0.52 -14.29
CA ALA A 215 3.40 -1.94 -14.45
C ALA A 215 2.79 -2.57 -13.18
N VAL A 216 3.31 -2.21 -11.99
CA VAL A 216 2.75 -2.71 -10.72
C VAL A 216 1.33 -2.22 -10.51
N LEU A 217 1.07 -0.94 -10.76
CA LEU A 217 -0.27 -0.36 -10.61
C LEU A 217 -1.26 -1.02 -11.57
N ALA A 218 -0.88 -1.15 -12.84
CA ALA A 218 -1.71 -1.85 -13.83
C ALA A 218 -1.98 -3.31 -13.42
N ALA A 219 -1.00 -4.01 -12.87
CA ALA A 219 -1.18 -5.38 -12.38
C ALA A 219 -2.11 -5.47 -11.15
N VAL A 220 -2.06 -4.47 -10.25
CA VAL A 220 -3.00 -4.37 -9.13
C VAL A 220 -4.41 -4.13 -9.65
N GLU A 221 -4.59 -3.17 -10.54
CA GLU A 221 -5.89 -2.87 -11.17
C GLU A 221 -6.46 -4.07 -11.94
N ALA A 222 -5.61 -4.78 -12.69
CA ALA A 222 -5.99 -6.01 -13.40
C ALA A 222 -6.37 -7.19 -12.48
N SER A 223 -6.09 -7.10 -11.18
CA SER A 223 -6.51 -8.10 -10.18
C SER A 223 -7.97 -7.91 -9.75
N ARG A 224 -8.64 -6.87 -10.20
CA ARG A 224 -10.09 -6.67 -10.01
C ARG A 224 -10.86 -7.68 -10.86
N PRO A 225 -11.80 -8.43 -10.28
CA PRO A 225 -12.52 -9.50 -10.98
C PRO A 225 -13.46 -8.99 -12.08
#